data_a55a60febd367a5f0dcd39cab331bc63
#
_entry.id   a55a60febd367a5f0dcd39cab331bc63
#
_cell.length_a   1.000
_cell.length_b   1.000
_cell.length_c   1.000
_cell.angle_alpha   90.00
_cell.angle_beta   90.00
_cell.angle_gamma   90.00
#
_symmetry.space_group_name_H-M   'P 1'
#
loop_
_entity.id
_entity.type
_entity.pdbx_description
1 polymer ?
#
loop_
_entity_poly.entity_id
_entity_poly.type
_entity_poly.pdbx_seq_one_letter_code
_entity_poly.pdbx_strand_id
1 'polypeptide(L)'
;LRRQRQMCIRDRNKLAAPPAAKGKVDIRKTPTENIKILSDCLGIAISDLTIVVMDRARHKNLVSEIRSTGARIQPISDGDVQAAIACGFEGTGTHCLMGIGAAPEGVISAAAMRALGGHFQGQLVYDPAIAQTSEWADYTKEGNIKRLNEMGITDIDKIYEANELASGENVAFAGSGITDGLLFDGVKFEKDCTRTSSLVISTLDQTARFTNTVHIKDGAQSISLK
;
A
#
# COMPACT_ATOMS: atom_id res chain seq x y z
N LEU A 1 16.18 5.53 -14.54
CA LEU A 1 16.28 6.95 -14.16
C LEU A 1 14.94 7.59 -13.77
N ARG A 2 13.83 7.41 -14.53
CA ARG A 2 12.51 7.95 -14.15
C ARG A 2 11.96 7.36 -12.84
N ARG A 3 12.12 6.05 -12.61
CA ARG A 3 11.63 5.37 -11.39
C ARG A 3 12.37 5.83 -10.13
N GLN A 4 13.69 6.01 -10.21
CA GLN A 4 14.47 6.54 -9.08
C GLN A 4 14.05 7.96 -8.69
N ARG A 5 13.66 8.80 -9.67
CA ARG A 5 13.20 10.17 -9.40
C ARG A 5 11.89 10.19 -8.59
N GLN A 6 10.96 9.27 -8.84
CA GLN A 6 9.70 9.19 -8.09
C GLN A 6 9.87 8.66 -6.66
N MET A 7 10.98 7.98 -6.35
CA MET A 7 11.31 7.48 -5.02
C MET A 7 12.06 8.51 -4.15
N CYS A 8 12.47 9.65 -4.70
CA CYS A 8 13.30 10.64 -3.99
C CYS A 8 12.50 11.68 -3.20
N ILE A 9 11.17 11.67 -3.24
CA ILE A 9 10.28 12.47 -2.40
C ILE A 9 9.76 11.59 -1.29
N ARG A 10 9.80 12.08 -0.05
CA ARG A 10 9.62 11.31 1.17
C ARG A 10 8.21 10.74 1.33
N ASP A 11 7.19 11.57 1.15
CA ASP A 11 5.82 11.22 1.50
C ASP A 11 4.88 11.28 0.29
N ARG A 12 3.89 10.40 0.31
CA ARG A 12 2.86 10.32 -0.71
C ARG A 12 1.51 10.02 -0.06
N ASN A 13 0.50 10.83 -0.40
CA ASN A 13 -0.88 10.46 -0.13
C ASN A 13 -1.26 9.31 -1.06
N LYS A 14 -1.88 8.28 -0.54
CA LYS A 14 -2.15 6.99 -1.21
C LYS A 14 -3.61 6.62 -1.06
N LEU A 15 -4.15 6.06 -2.13
CA LEU A 15 -5.46 5.40 -2.15
C LEU A 15 -5.30 4.07 -2.87
N ALA A 16 -5.51 2.96 -2.15
CA ALA A 16 -5.56 1.62 -2.75
C ALA A 16 -6.93 1.00 -2.52
N ALA A 17 -7.49 0.36 -3.55
CA ALA A 17 -8.80 -0.25 -3.51
C ALA A 17 -8.89 -1.48 -4.44
N PRO A 18 -9.85 -2.38 -4.23
CA PRO A 18 -9.99 -3.61 -5.00
C PRO A 18 -10.30 -3.34 -6.48
N PRO A 19 -10.11 -4.35 -7.36
CA PRO A 19 -10.40 -4.24 -8.79
C PRO A 19 -11.82 -3.73 -9.11
N ALA A 20 -12.83 -4.14 -8.32
CA ALA A 20 -14.22 -3.72 -8.50
C ALA A 20 -14.44 -2.20 -8.36
N ALA A 21 -13.57 -1.52 -7.61
CA ALA A 21 -13.63 -0.07 -7.40
C ALA A 21 -12.68 0.72 -8.34
N LYS A 22 -11.95 0.03 -9.22
CA LYS A 22 -10.99 0.67 -10.14
C LYS A 22 -11.66 1.71 -11.02
N GLY A 23 -11.06 2.93 -11.01
CA GLY A 23 -11.56 4.07 -11.77
C GLY A 23 -12.83 4.73 -11.22
N LYS A 24 -13.39 4.22 -10.11
CA LYS A 24 -14.57 4.79 -9.47
C LYS A 24 -14.22 5.60 -8.22
N VAL A 25 -13.33 5.06 -7.39
CA VAL A 25 -12.72 5.81 -6.27
C VAL A 25 -11.67 6.79 -6.79
N ASP A 26 -11.44 7.87 -6.07
CA ASP A 26 -10.49 8.91 -6.47
C ASP A 26 -9.92 9.61 -5.24
N ILE A 27 -8.61 9.81 -5.19
CA ILE A 27 -7.91 10.46 -4.07
C ILE A 27 -8.34 11.92 -3.85
N ARG A 28 -8.99 12.56 -4.87
CA ARG A 28 -9.55 13.91 -4.79
C ARG A 28 -10.90 13.96 -4.07
N LYS A 29 -11.58 12.83 -4.00
CA LYS A 29 -12.85 12.73 -3.27
C LYS A 29 -12.59 12.65 -1.78
N THR A 30 -13.58 13.02 -1.01
CA THR A 30 -13.53 12.85 0.45
C THR A 30 -13.49 11.36 0.82
N PRO A 31 -12.94 11.00 1.98
CA PRO A 31 -13.03 9.64 2.53
C PRO A 31 -14.47 9.12 2.55
N THR A 32 -15.42 9.95 2.93
CA THR A 32 -16.86 9.61 2.96
C THR A 32 -17.40 9.23 1.58
N GLU A 33 -17.07 9.98 0.54
CA GLU A 33 -17.48 9.67 -0.83
C GLU A 33 -16.86 8.37 -1.34
N ASN A 34 -15.56 8.18 -1.11
CA ASN A 34 -14.87 6.96 -1.50
C ASN A 34 -15.43 5.72 -0.78
N ILE A 35 -15.77 5.82 0.50
CA ILE A 35 -16.37 4.72 1.28
C ILE A 35 -17.75 4.34 0.74
N LYS A 36 -18.58 5.32 0.37
CA LYS A 36 -19.88 5.06 -0.28
C LYS A 36 -19.70 4.32 -1.61
N ILE A 37 -18.77 4.79 -2.44
CA ILE A 37 -18.45 4.16 -3.73
C ILE A 37 -17.96 2.73 -3.52
N LEU A 38 -17.10 2.49 -2.50
CA LEU A 38 -16.62 1.15 -2.16
C LEU A 38 -17.77 0.23 -1.74
N SER A 39 -18.67 0.71 -0.89
CA SER A 39 -19.86 -0.02 -0.45
C SER A 39 -20.70 -0.45 -1.65
N ASP A 40 -20.98 0.46 -2.56
CA ASP A 40 -21.76 0.20 -3.77
C ASP A 40 -21.05 -0.78 -4.71
N CYS A 41 -19.73 -0.62 -4.91
CA CYS A 41 -18.94 -1.48 -5.80
C CYS A 41 -18.81 -2.91 -5.31
N LEU A 42 -18.75 -3.10 -3.99
CA LEU A 42 -18.54 -4.40 -3.36
C LEU A 42 -19.85 -5.06 -2.93
N GLY A 43 -20.96 -4.33 -2.90
CA GLY A 43 -22.23 -4.81 -2.38
C GLY A 43 -22.20 -5.12 -0.88
N ILE A 44 -21.36 -4.41 -0.13
CA ILE A 44 -21.14 -4.62 1.32
C ILE A 44 -21.61 -3.38 2.06
N ALA A 45 -22.25 -3.57 3.22
CA ALA A 45 -22.63 -2.46 4.07
C ALA A 45 -21.39 -1.65 4.53
N ILE A 46 -21.53 -0.33 4.67
CA ILE A 46 -20.44 0.54 5.10
C ILE A 46 -19.85 0.05 6.43
N SER A 47 -20.68 -0.42 7.36
CA SER A 47 -20.25 -0.96 8.66
C SER A 47 -19.36 -2.21 8.56
N ASP A 48 -19.37 -2.88 7.42
CA ASP A 48 -18.57 -4.09 7.18
C ASP A 48 -17.29 -3.80 6.37
N LEU A 49 -17.18 -2.59 5.82
CA LEU A 49 -15.95 -2.14 5.19
C LEU A 49 -14.86 -1.91 6.23
N THR A 50 -13.65 -2.36 5.93
CA THR A 50 -12.45 -2.10 6.73
C THR A 50 -11.49 -1.21 5.94
N ILE A 51 -11.20 -0.03 6.47
CA ILE A 51 -10.27 0.94 5.91
C ILE A 51 -8.98 0.90 6.72
N VAL A 52 -7.87 0.61 6.05
CA VAL A 52 -6.55 0.63 6.69
C VAL A 52 -5.97 2.03 6.62
N VAL A 53 -5.47 2.51 7.74
CA VAL A 53 -4.82 3.82 7.88
C VAL A 53 -3.57 3.67 8.74
N MET A 54 -2.48 4.31 8.34
CA MET A 54 -1.28 4.39 9.18
C MET A 54 -1.59 5.15 10.48
N ASP A 55 -1.24 4.59 11.63
CA ASP A 55 -1.37 5.24 12.95
C ASP A 55 -0.33 6.36 13.10
N ARG A 56 -0.69 7.54 12.63
CA ARG A 56 0.13 8.76 12.67
C ARG A 56 -0.75 9.96 13.02
N ALA A 57 -0.21 10.90 13.77
CA ALA A 57 -0.92 12.11 14.19
C ALA A 57 -1.53 12.89 13.01
N ARG A 58 -0.85 12.92 11.85
CA ARG A 58 -1.32 13.55 10.61
C ARG A 58 -2.62 12.98 10.07
N HIS A 59 -3.00 11.77 10.45
CA HIS A 59 -4.24 11.11 10.00
C HIS A 59 -5.44 11.32 10.93
N LYS A 60 -5.32 12.14 11.98
CA LYS A 60 -6.39 12.35 12.96
C LYS A 60 -7.72 12.76 12.29
N ASN A 61 -7.67 13.70 11.34
CA ASN A 61 -8.88 14.17 10.63
C ASN A 61 -9.42 13.08 9.71
N LEU A 62 -8.55 12.38 8.96
CA LEU A 62 -8.90 11.25 8.12
C LEU A 62 -9.61 10.15 8.93
N VAL A 63 -9.04 9.76 10.05
CA VAL A 63 -9.61 8.75 10.97
C VAL A 63 -10.96 9.21 11.50
N SER A 64 -11.09 10.49 11.89
CA SER A 64 -12.36 11.05 12.39
C SER A 64 -13.45 11.00 11.33
N GLU A 65 -13.13 11.36 10.09
CA GLU A 65 -14.08 11.33 8.98
C GLU A 65 -14.50 9.90 8.62
N ILE A 66 -13.55 8.95 8.52
CA ILE A 66 -13.88 7.55 8.27
C ILE A 66 -14.81 7.00 9.38
N ARG A 67 -14.51 7.27 10.64
CA ARG A 67 -15.38 6.87 11.77
C ARG A 67 -16.80 7.41 11.65
N SER A 68 -16.96 8.62 11.19
CA SER A 68 -18.28 9.23 11.03
C SER A 68 -19.16 8.53 10.00
N THR A 69 -18.56 7.76 9.07
CA THR A 69 -19.31 6.95 8.09
C THR A 69 -19.84 5.63 8.67
N GLY A 70 -19.31 5.19 9.81
CA GLY A 70 -19.59 3.88 10.40
C GLY A 70 -18.69 2.75 9.88
N ALA A 71 -17.75 3.01 8.96
CA ALA A 71 -16.80 2.02 8.49
C ALA A 71 -15.80 1.63 9.58
N ARG A 72 -15.29 0.41 9.52
CA ARG A 72 -14.24 -0.08 10.43
C ARG A 72 -12.90 0.52 10.02
N ILE A 73 -12.08 0.84 11.01
CA ILE A 73 -10.71 1.31 10.80
C ILE A 73 -9.76 0.27 11.37
N GLN A 74 -8.78 -0.12 10.55
CA GLN A 74 -7.65 -0.91 10.97
C GLN A 74 -6.40 -0.02 11.00
N PRO A 75 -5.99 0.48 12.18
CA PRO A 75 -4.76 1.23 12.29
C PRO A 75 -3.56 0.29 12.15
N ILE A 76 -2.54 0.72 11.42
CA ILE A 76 -1.27 0.00 11.29
C ILE A 76 -0.11 0.91 11.67
N SER A 77 0.85 0.37 12.40
CA SER A 77 2.07 1.11 12.75
C SER A 77 3.04 1.19 11.57
N ASP A 78 3.04 0.16 10.72
CA ASP A 78 3.91 0.02 9.56
C ASP A 78 3.29 -0.98 8.56
N GLY A 79 3.90 -1.14 7.36
CA GLY A 79 3.48 -2.16 6.39
C GLY A 79 2.36 -1.72 5.46
N ASP A 80 2.31 -0.45 5.07
CA ASP A 80 1.32 0.07 4.12
C ASP A 80 1.37 -0.59 2.73
N VAL A 81 2.51 -1.16 2.34
CA VAL A 81 2.63 -2.00 1.13
C VAL A 81 1.77 -3.25 1.25
N GLN A 82 1.86 -3.97 2.37
CA GLN A 82 1.03 -5.15 2.62
C GLN A 82 -0.46 -4.81 2.61
N ALA A 83 -0.83 -3.70 3.28
CA ALA A 83 -2.20 -3.24 3.36
C ALA A 83 -2.76 -2.87 1.98
N ALA A 84 -1.97 -2.19 1.14
CA ALA A 84 -2.36 -1.88 -0.23
C ALA A 84 -2.59 -3.15 -1.07
N ILE A 85 -1.69 -4.14 -0.96
CA ILE A 85 -1.80 -5.40 -1.69
C ILE A 85 -3.01 -6.21 -1.19
N ALA A 86 -3.25 -6.23 0.12
CA ALA A 86 -4.39 -6.92 0.72
C ALA A 86 -5.73 -6.41 0.16
N CYS A 87 -5.84 -5.10 -0.17
CA CYS A 87 -7.02 -4.55 -0.84
C CYS A 87 -7.27 -5.16 -2.23
N GLY A 88 -6.25 -5.70 -2.88
CA GLY A 88 -6.35 -6.32 -4.20
C GLY A 88 -6.87 -7.76 -4.19
N PHE A 89 -6.98 -8.39 -3.02
CA PHE A 89 -7.45 -9.75 -2.84
C PHE A 89 -8.76 -9.78 -2.07
N GLU A 90 -9.69 -10.63 -2.50
CA GLU A 90 -10.89 -10.94 -1.73
C GLU A 90 -10.55 -11.82 -0.52
N GLY A 91 -11.36 -11.71 0.54
CA GLY A 91 -11.23 -12.55 1.73
C GLY A 91 -10.16 -12.10 2.73
N THR A 92 -9.39 -11.06 2.45
CA THR A 92 -8.40 -10.50 3.39
C THR A 92 -9.03 -9.69 4.51
N GLY A 93 -10.30 -9.32 4.37
CA GLY A 93 -10.99 -8.42 5.28
C GLY A 93 -10.53 -6.96 5.17
N THR A 94 -9.66 -6.62 4.21
CA THR A 94 -9.16 -5.27 3.94
C THR A 94 -9.76 -4.75 2.64
N HIS A 95 -10.45 -3.62 2.69
CA HIS A 95 -11.20 -3.10 1.55
C HIS A 95 -10.59 -1.84 0.94
N CYS A 96 -9.85 -1.05 1.71
CA CYS A 96 -9.17 0.14 1.22
C CYS A 96 -8.01 0.54 2.11
N LEU A 97 -6.95 1.09 1.52
CA LEU A 97 -5.89 1.82 2.21
C LEU A 97 -6.02 3.29 1.86
N MET A 98 -6.05 4.16 2.87
CA MET A 98 -6.05 5.62 2.70
C MET A 98 -5.01 6.27 3.59
N GLY A 99 -4.35 7.31 3.09
CA GLY A 99 -3.50 8.19 3.88
C GLY A 99 -2.08 8.36 3.36
N ILE A 100 -1.28 9.08 4.15
CA ILE A 100 0.07 9.48 3.79
C ILE A 100 1.09 8.48 4.34
N GLY A 101 1.89 7.92 3.48
CA GLY A 101 3.02 7.07 3.79
C GLY A 101 4.23 7.39 2.92
N ALA A 102 5.33 6.66 3.07
CA ALA A 102 6.53 6.92 2.31
C ALA A 102 6.34 6.68 0.80
N ALA A 103 7.03 7.48 -0.02
CA ALA A 103 6.86 7.48 -1.46
C ALA A 103 7.41 6.21 -2.14
N PRO A 104 8.55 5.63 -1.72
CA PRO A 104 9.04 4.36 -2.27
C PRO A 104 8.02 3.23 -2.16
N GLU A 105 7.40 3.09 -1.00
CA GLU A 105 6.37 2.10 -0.72
C GLU A 105 5.15 2.28 -1.63
N GLY A 106 4.84 3.53 -2.00
CA GLY A 106 3.79 3.83 -2.97
C GLY A 106 4.09 3.30 -4.37
N VAL A 107 5.37 3.32 -4.82
CA VAL A 107 5.77 2.74 -6.11
C VAL A 107 5.69 1.22 -6.07
N ILE A 108 6.13 0.61 -4.97
CA ILE A 108 6.07 -0.85 -4.77
C ILE A 108 4.60 -1.32 -4.73
N SER A 109 3.76 -0.60 -3.96
CA SER A 109 2.31 -0.88 -3.90
C SER A 109 1.65 -0.75 -5.27
N ALA A 110 2.00 0.30 -6.03
CA ALA A 110 1.47 0.51 -7.38
C ALA A 110 1.84 -0.64 -8.33
N ALA A 111 3.05 -1.19 -8.22
CA ALA A 111 3.49 -2.34 -9.01
C ALA A 111 2.62 -3.58 -8.72
N ALA A 112 2.42 -3.89 -7.44
CA ALA A 112 1.59 -5.01 -7.03
C ALA A 112 0.12 -4.82 -7.41
N MET A 113 -0.46 -3.65 -7.12
CA MET A 113 -1.86 -3.34 -7.44
C MET A 113 -2.12 -3.33 -8.95
N ARG A 114 -1.15 -2.85 -9.75
CA ARG A 114 -1.23 -2.96 -11.21
C ARG A 114 -1.30 -4.43 -11.65
N ALA A 115 -0.47 -5.29 -11.08
CA ALA A 115 -0.44 -6.71 -11.43
C ALA A 115 -1.71 -7.45 -10.99
N LEU A 116 -2.37 -7.00 -9.91
CA LEU A 116 -3.65 -7.51 -9.43
C LEU A 116 -4.86 -6.91 -10.15
N GLY A 117 -4.67 -5.93 -11.03
CA GLY A 117 -5.78 -5.21 -11.67
C GLY A 117 -6.52 -4.26 -10.73
N GLY A 118 -6.02 -4.04 -9.52
CA GLY A 118 -6.59 -3.16 -8.52
C GLY A 118 -6.46 -1.67 -8.85
N HIS A 119 -7.03 -0.84 -8.00
CA HIS A 119 -6.89 0.62 -8.07
C HIS A 119 -5.78 1.09 -7.14
N PHE A 120 -4.90 1.94 -7.65
CA PHE A 120 -3.92 2.64 -6.83
C PHE A 120 -3.68 4.03 -7.40
N GLN A 121 -3.82 5.03 -6.55
CA GLN A 121 -3.43 6.40 -6.81
C GLN A 121 -2.44 6.89 -5.76
N GLY A 122 -1.52 7.77 -6.18
CA GLY A 122 -0.57 8.40 -5.29
C GLY A 122 -0.31 9.84 -5.68
N GLN A 123 -0.35 10.75 -4.70
CA GLN A 123 -0.04 12.16 -4.85
C GLN A 123 1.13 12.53 -3.95
N LEU A 124 2.12 13.26 -4.46
CA LEU A 124 3.27 13.70 -3.68
C LEU A 124 2.84 14.67 -2.59
N VAL A 125 3.37 14.47 -1.37
CA VAL A 125 3.18 15.38 -0.25
C VAL A 125 4.49 16.14 -0.07
N TYR A 126 4.53 17.38 -0.53
CA TYR A 126 5.70 18.24 -0.50
C TYR A 126 5.67 19.29 0.61
N ASP A 127 4.53 19.45 1.29
CA ASP A 127 4.37 20.35 2.42
C ASP A 127 4.66 19.61 3.73
N PRO A 128 5.73 19.97 4.46
CA PRO A 128 6.08 19.34 5.73
C PRO A 128 5.00 19.50 6.81
N ALA A 129 4.20 20.57 6.74
CA ALA A 129 3.10 20.79 7.68
C ALA A 129 2.00 19.73 7.53
N ILE A 130 1.75 19.27 6.29
CA ILE A 130 0.79 18.19 5.99
C ILE A 130 1.40 16.84 6.35
N ALA A 131 2.65 16.62 6.01
CA ALA A 131 3.36 15.37 6.30
C ALA A 131 3.61 15.17 7.81
N GLN A 132 3.61 16.25 8.59
CA GLN A 132 3.95 16.28 10.02
C GLN A 132 5.26 15.53 10.33
N THR A 133 6.25 15.74 9.48
CA THR A 133 7.57 15.13 9.62
C THR A 133 8.58 16.20 10.03
N SER A 134 8.84 16.29 11.34
CA SER A 134 9.75 17.28 11.93
C SER A 134 11.22 16.84 11.97
N GLU A 135 11.55 15.65 11.52
CA GLU A 135 12.87 15.04 11.75
C GLU A 135 14.00 15.61 10.88
N TRP A 136 13.71 16.52 9.93
CA TRP A 136 14.71 17.05 9.00
C TRP A 136 14.61 18.58 8.94
N ALA A 137 15.55 19.25 9.61
CA ALA A 137 15.58 20.71 9.72
C ALA A 137 15.61 21.47 8.37
N ASP A 138 16.06 20.81 7.29
CA ASP A 138 16.17 21.41 5.95
C ASP A 138 14.94 21.15 5.05
N TYR A 139 13.87 20.56 5.58
CA TYR A 139 12.69 20.14 4.81
C TYR A 139 11.65 21.26 4.78
N THR A 140 11.84 22.25 3.90
CA THR A 140 10.87 23.31 3.68
C THR A 140 9.98 22.99 2.46
N LYS A 141 8.81 23.59 2.41
CA LYS A 141 7.91 23.47 1.25
C LYS A 141 8.58 23.94 -0.03
N GLU A 142 9.23 25.09 0.01
CA GLU A 142 9.95 25.69 -1.11
C GLU A 142 11.12 24.82 -1.56
N GLY A 143 11.89 24.28 -0.60
CA GLY A 143 12.98 23.36 -0.87
C GLY A 143 12.53 22.08 -1.56
N ASN A 144 11.39 21.52 -1.13
CA ASN A 144 10.79 20.34 -1.75
C ASN A 144 10.29 20.64 -3.18
N ILE A 145 9.63 21.78 -3.40
CA ILE A 145 9.18 22.21 -4.73
C ILE A 145 10.38 22.41 -5.66
N LYS A 146 11.44 23.07 -5.18
CA LYS A 146 12.67 23.23 -5.95
C LYS A 146 13.26 21.89 -6.37
N ARG A 147 13.37 20.95 -5.43
CA ARG A 147 13.88 19.60 -5.68
C ARG A 147 13.03 18.83 -6.69
N LEU A 148 11.69 18.94 -6.61
CA LEU A 148 10.78 18.35 -7.58
C LEU A 148 11.03 18.90 -8.98
N ASN A 149 11.17 20.21 -9.13
CA ASN A 149 11.44 20.87 -10.41
C ASN A 149 12.79 20.43 -10.99
N GLU A 150 13.84 20.34 -10.16
CA GLU A 150 15.17 19.85 -10.57
C GLU A 150 15.11 18.40 -11.06
N MET A 151 14.19 17.59 -10.55
CA MET A 151 13.93 16.24 -11.02
C MET A 151 13.02 16.17 -12.26
N GLY A 152 12.55 17.32 -12.76
CA GLY A 152 11.67 17.42 -13.91
C GLY A 152 10.22 17.12 -13.60
N ILE A 153 9.81 17.21 -12.33
CA ILE A 153 8.42 17.10 -11.88
C ILE A 153 7.89 18.54 -11.74
N THR A 154 7.25 19.02 -12.78
CA THR A 154 6.70 20.39 -12.85
C THR A 154 5.26 20.48 -12.36
N ASP A 155 4.47 19.43 -12.54
CA ASP A 155 3.12 19.31 -11.96
C ASP A 155 3.24 18.62 -10.61
N ILE A 156 3.41 19.44 -9.57
CA ILE A 156 3.64 18.98 -8.18
C ILE A 156 2.39 18.41 -7.52
N ASP A 157 1.22 18.78 -8.01
CA ASP A 157 -0.09 18.33 -7.50
C ASP A 157 -0.63 17.13 -8.28
N LYS A 158 0.14 16.64 -9.25
CA LYS A 158 -0.26 15.51 -10.08
C LYS A 158 -0.61 14.28 -9.24
N ILE A 159 -1.75 13.69 -9.56
CA ILE A 159 -2.13 12.36 -9.11
C ILE A 159 -1.59 11.34 -10.09
N TYR A 160 -0.83 10.40 -9.60
CA TYR A 160 -0.23 9.33 -10.37
C TYR A 160 -1.05 8.06 -10.23
N GLU A 161 -1.41 7.47 -11.34
CA GLU A 161 -2.03 6.14 -11.40
C GLU A 161 -0.99 5.03 -11.26
N ALA A 162 -1.44 3.81 -10.96
CA ALA A 162 -0.56 2.65 -10.79
C ALA A 162 0.38 2.41 -11.98
N ASN A 163 -0.10 2.60 -13.21
CA ASN A 163 0.69 2.41 -14.43
C ASN A 163 1.73 3.51 -14.67
N GLU A 164 1.53 4.70 -14.12
CA GLU A 164 2.50 5.78 -14.18
C GLU A 164 3.61 5.60 -13.15
N LEU A 165 3.25 5.13 -11.94
CA LEU A 165 4.19 4.87 -10.84
C LEU A 165 5.05 3.64 -11.12
N ALA A 166 4.43 2.56 -11.57
CA ALA A 166 5.08 1.32 -11.98
C ALA A 166 4.95 1.15 -13.51
N SER A 167 5.60 2.02 -14.25
CA SER A 167 5.59 2.02 -15.71
C SER A 167 6.39 0.83 -16.27
N GLY A 168 6.09 0.45 -17.50
CA GLY A 168 6.72 -0.66 -18.20
C GLY A 168 5.67 -1.63 -18.75
N GLU A 169 6.04 -2.45 -19.70
CA GLU A 169 5.12 -3.42 -20.32
C GLU A 169 4.76 -4.50 -19.29
N ASN A 170 5.77 -5.12 -18.70
CA ASN A 170 5.63 -6.15 -17.70
C ASN A 170 6.10 -5.66 -16.33
N VAL A 171 5.33 -6.00 -15.30
CA VAL A 171 5.61 -5.66 -13.91
C VAL A 171 5.49 -6.92 -13.07
N ALA A 172 6.43 -7.12 -12.16
CA ALA A 172 6.37 -8.14 -11.14
C ALA A 172 6.58 -7.54 -9.75
N PHE A 173 5.89 -8.09 -8.79
CA PHE A 173 6.11 -7.85 -7.37
C PHE A 173 6.51 -9.18 -6.72
N ALA A 174 7.50 -9.14 -5.83
CA ALA A 174 7.85 -10.25 -4.96
C ALA A 174 8.06 -9.73 -3.54
N GLY A 175 7.50 -10.42 -2.57
CA GLY A 175 7.63 -10.09 -1.15
C GLY A 175 7.58 -11.32 -0.27
N SER A 176 8.26 -11.26 0.89
CA SER A 176 8.24 -12.30 1.91
C SER A 176 7.93 -11.69 3.27
N GLY A 177 7.19 -12.42 4.09
CA GLY A 177 6.89 -12.04 5.47
C GLY A 177 8.12 -12.20 6.36
N ILE A 178 8.49 -11.16 7.10
CA ILE A 178 9.50 -11.22 8.17
C ILE A 178 8.81 -11.36 9.52
N THR A 179 7.77 -10.55 9.75
CA THR A 179 6.87 -10.61 10.88
C THR A 179 5.46 -10.92 10.43
N ASP A 180 4.60 -11.40 11.33
CA ASP A 180 3.18 -11.61 11.02
C ASP A 180 2.53 -10.29 10.60
N GLY A 181 1.74 -10.34 9.54
CA GLY A 181 1.08 -9.18 8.98
C GLY A 181 -0.24 -9.52 8.30
N LEU A 182 -0.82 -8.55 7.58
CA LEU A 182 -2.13 -8.68 6.93
C LEU A 182 -2.16 -9.72 5.79
N LEU A 183 -1.02 -9.98 5.19
CA LEU A 183 -0.91 -10.78 3.95
C LEU A 183 0.01 -11.98 4.12
N PHE A 184 1.00 -11.89 4.99
CA PHE A 184 2.03 -12.90 5.18
C PHE A 184 2.12 -13.35 6.63
N ASP A 185 2.39 -14.63 6.82
CA ASP A 185 2.97 -15.10 8.06
C ASP A 185 4.43 -14.68 8.13
N GLY A 186 4.88 -14.32 9.32
CA GLY A 186 6.30 -14.06 9.60
C GLY A 186 7.13 -15.33 9.55
N VAL A 187 8.43 -15.17 9.64
CA VAL A 187 9.36 -16.29 9.73
C VAL A 187 9.14 -17.07 11.02
N LYS A 188 8.86 -18.36 10.92
CA LYS A 188 8.68 -19.26 12.07
C LYS A 188 9.93 -20.13 12.23
N PHE A 189 10.63 -19.95 13.34
CA PHE A 189 11.79 -20.75 13.71
C PHE A 189 11.34 -21.94 14.55
N GLU A 190 11.40 -23.14 13.99
CA GLU A 190 11.08 -24.38 14.66
C GLU A 190 12.37 -25.20 14.97
N LYS A 191 12.27 -26.29 15.73
CA LYS A 191 13.42 -27.10 16.09
C LYS A 191 14.17 -27.61 14.86
N ASP A 192 13.45 -28.24 13.94
CA ASP A 192 14.02 -28.97 12.80
C ASP A 192 13.88 -28.22 11.46
N CYS A 193 13.18 -27.08 11.43
CA CYS A 193 12.99 -26.30 10.20
C CYS A 193 12.78 -24.81 10.49
N THR A 194 12.77 -24.02 9.40
CA THR A 194 12.31 -22.63 9.40
C THR A 194 11.24 -22.50 8.33
N ARG A 195 10.14 -21.82 8.63
CA ARG A 195 9.07 -21.57 7.66
C ARG A 195 9.06 -20.12 7.22
N THR A 196 8.81 -19.91 5.93
CA THR A 196 8.65 -18.59 5.34
C THR A 196 7.43 -18.56 4.44
N SER A 197 6.76 -17.40 4.39
CA SER A 197 5.64 -17.12 3.50
C SER A 197 6.02 -16.04 2.51
N SER A 198 5.72 -16.24 1.23
CA SER A 198 6.08 -15.32 0.15
C SER A 198 4.95 -15.21 -0.86
N LEU A 199 4.91 -14.07 -1.56
CA LEU A 199 3.99 -13.81 -2.66
C LEU A 199 4.77 -13.28 -3.85
N VAL A 200 4.50 -13.84 -5.03
CA VAL A 200 4.94 -13.30 -6.32
C VAL A 200 3.72 -13.02 -7.17
N ILE A 201 3.62 -11.79 -7.68
CA ILE A 201 2.55 -11.37 -8.59
C ILE A 201 3.20 -10.85 -9.87
N SER A 202 2.68 -11.22 -11.03
CA SER A 202 3.25 -10.83 -12.32
C SER A 202 2.16 -10.51 -13.34
N THR A 203 2.37 -9.43 -14.10
CA THR A 203 1.51 -9.10 -15.24
C THR A 203 1.85 -9.94 -16.46
N LEU A 204 3.04 -10.54 -16.54
CA LEU A 204 3.48 -11.30 -17.72
C LEU A 204 2.65 -12.57 -17.92
N ASP A 205 2.40 -13.29 -16.84
CA ASP A 205 1.63 -14.54 -16.85
C ASP A 205 0.30 -14.41 -16.09
N GLN A 206 -0.04 -13.20 -15.62
CA GLN A 206 -1.27 -12.88 -14.89
C GLN A 206 -1.49 -13.80 -13.68
N THR A 207 -0.43 -14.09 -12.94
CA THR A 207 -0.48 -14.98 -11.79
C THR A 207 -0.17 -14.26 -10.49
N ALA A 208 -0.80 -14.75 -9.40
CA ALA A 208 -0.41 -14.48 -8.03
C ALA A 208 -0.10 -15.81 -7.35
N ARG A 209 1.14 -16.00 -6.90
CA ARG A 209 1.62 -17.24 -6.28
C ARG A 209 1.96 -17.00 -4.84
N PHE A 210 1.19 -17.58 -3.93
CA PHE A 210 1.55 -17.71 -2.53
C PHE A 210 2.38 -18.96 -2.33
N THR A 211 3.54 -18.82 -1.70
CA THR A 211 4.48 -19.92 -1.47
C THR A 211 4.83 -19.99 0.00
N ASN A 212 4.48 -21.09 0.65
CA ASN A 212 4.95 -21.43 1.98
C ASN A 212 6.11 -22.42 1.86
N THR A 213 7.28 -22.01 2.31
CA THR A 213 8.51 -22.80 2.19
C THR A 213 8.95 -23.30 3.55
N VAL A 214 9.29 -24.58 3.59
CA VAL A 214 9.90 -25.23 4.76
C VAL A 214 11.39 -25.44 4.47
N HIS A 215 12.23 -24.69 5.17
CA HIS A 215 13.69 -24.82 5.09
C HIS A 215 14.14 -25.81 6.14
N ILE A 216 14.57 -26.99 5.71
CA ILE A 216 14.96 -28.10 6.56
C ILE A 216 16.36 -27.84 7.11
N LYS A 217 16.56 -28.00 8.42
CA LYS A 217 17.86 -27.88 9.07
C LYS A 217 18.63 -29.21 8.95
N ASP A 218 19.94 -29.12 8.91
CA ASP A 218 20.79 -30.32 8.93
C ASP A 218 20.54 -31.14 10.21
N GLY A 219 20.39 -32.46 10.06
CA GLY A 219 20.08 -33.36 11.18
C GLY A 219 18.62 -33.35 11.65
N ALA A 220 17.70 -32.77 10.88
CA ALA A 220 16.29 -32.80 11.18
C ALA A 220 15.74 -34.22 11.31
N GLN A 221 14.97 -34.48 12.39
CA GLN A 221 14.39 -35.81 12.68
C GLN A 221 12.95 -35.92 12.23
N SER A 222 12.22 -34.82 12.24
CA SER A 222 10.81 -34.75 11.82
C SER A 222 10.41 -33.37 11.34
N ILE A 223 9.54 -33.30 10.34
CA ILE A 223 8.99 -32.04 9.80
C ILE A 223 7.48 -32.16 9.77
N SER A 224 6.78 -31.24 10.43
CA SER A 224 5.33 -31.12 10.33
C SER A 224 4.95 -30.42 9.02
N LEU A 225 3.88 -30.86 8.37
CA LEU A 225 3.32 -30.23 7.18
C LEU A 225 2.33 -29.08 7.51
N LYS A 226 2.05 -28.85 8.81
CA LYS A 226 1.13 -27.78 9.26
C LYS A 226 1.90 -26.57 9.77
#